data_7ed6d22588695bbf1b1c669270352785
#
_entry.id   7ed6d22588695bbf1b1c669270352785
#
_cell.length_a   1.000
_cell.length_b   1.000
_cell.length_c   1.000
_cell.angle_alpha   90.00
_cell.angle_beta   90.00
_cell.angle_gamma   90.00
#
_symmetry.space_group_name_H-M   'P 1'
#
loop_
_entity.id
_entity.type
_entity.pdbx_description
1 polymer ?
#
loop_
_entity_poly.entity_id
_entity_poly.type
_entity_poly.pdbx_seq_one_letter_code
_entity_poly.pdbx_strand_id
1 'polypeptide(L)'
;LDRSSAASDVYKRQGLTVRAMELSTIDAKTARKHYAEHVGRDYYAALEEFITSGPLVAMVLEGRRVISVVRAMNGATDCAEALPGTIRGDFGTEKNHNLVHASDCLESAEREIGLWFPHLV
;
A
#
# COMPACT_ATOMS: atom_id res chain seq x y z
N LEU A 1 12.40 -13.97 3.87
CA LEU A 1 11.26 -13.05 3.93
C LEU A 1 11.13 -12.27 2.64
N ASP A 2 9.95 -12.18 2.10
CA ASP A 2 9.67 -11.24 1.05
C ASP A 2 9.44 -9.83 1.62
N ARG A 3 9.34 -8.84 0.73
CA ARG A 3 9.23 -7.45 1.14
C ARG A 3 7.90 -7.13 1.84
N SER A 4 6.82 -7.85 1.49
CA SER A 4 5.52 -7.68 2.14
C SER A 4 5.55 -8.17 3.59
N SER A 5 6.24 -9.27 3.86
CA SER A 5 6.43 -9.77 5.21
C SER A 5 7.20 -8.80 6.08
N ALA A 6 8.24 -8.15 5.52
CA ALA A 6 9.01 -7.13 6.23
C ALA A 6 8.14 -5.93 6.60
N ALA A 7 7.29 -5.47 5.67
CA ALA A 7 6.39 -4.35 5.93
C ALA A 7 5.38 -4.67 7.04
N SER A 8 4.77 -5.86 7.01
CA SER A 8 3.82 -6.31 8.03
C SER A 8 4.47 -6.32 9.42
N ASP A 9 5.69 -6.82 9.52
CA ASP A 9 6.44 -6.89 10.77
C ASP A 9 6.73 -5.48 11.33
N VAL A 10 7.12 -4.55 10.47
CA VAL A 10 7.36 -3.15 10.84
C VAL A 10 6.09 -2.51 11.42
N TYR A 11 4.94 -2.70 10.79
CA TYR A 11 3.67 -2.14 11.27
C TYR A 11 3.31 -2.66 12.65
N LYS A 12 3.44 -3.96 12.89
CA LYS A 12 3.17 -4.56 14.20
C LYS A 12 4.06 -4.00 15.29
N ARG A 13 5.33 -3.76 14.99
CA ARG A 13 6.29 -3.21 15.96
C ARG A 13 5.97 -1.78 16.38
N GLN A 14 5.21 -1.04 15.59
CA GLN A 14 4.81 0.32 15.91
C GLN A 14 3.53 0.41 16.74
N GLY A 15 3.03 -0.71 17.24
CA GLY A 15 1.85 -0.74 18.09
C GLY A 15 0.52 -0.64 17.34
N LEU A 16 0.54 -0.83 16.02
CA LEU A 16 -0.68 -0.86 15.23
C LEU A 16 -1.34 -2.23 15.30
N THR A 17 -2.67 -2.25 15.26
CA THR A 17 -3.44 -3.48 15.24
C THR A 17 -3.78 -3.84 13.81
N VAL A 18 -3.51 -5.08 13.41
CA VAL A 18 -3.94 -5.61 12.11
C VAL A 18 -5.36 -6.13 12.26
N ARG A 19 -6.32 -5.46 11.64
CA ARG A 19 -7.75 -5.81 11.70
C ARG A 19 -8.14 -6.81 10.63
N ALA A 20 -7.48 -6.77 9.48
CA ALA A 20 -7.67 -7.73 8.40
C ALA A 20 -6.39 -7.82 7.59
N MET A 21 -6.13 -9.01 7.05
CA MET A 21 -4.98 -9.26 6.20
C MET A 21 -5.33 -10.37 5.22
N GLU A 22 -5.14 -10.13 3.95
CA GLU A 22 -5.40 -11.11 2.90
C GLU A 22 -4.27 -11.12 1.88
N LEU A 23 -3.85 -12.32 1.52
CA LEU A 23 -2.98 -12.53 0.35
C LEU A 23 -3.89 -12.68 -0.85
N SER A 24 -3.74 -11.82 -1.84
CA SER A 24 -4.59 -11.88 -3.02
C SER A 24 -3.87 -11.43 -4.27
N THR A 25 -4.42 -11.84 -5.42
CA THR A 25 -4.01 -11.36 -6.73
C THR A 25 -5.18 -10.58 -7.30
N ILE A 26 -4.94 -9.38 -7.77
CA ILE A 26 -6.02 -8.55 -8.31
C ILE A 26 -5.95 -8.44 -9.82
N ASP A 27 -7.10 -8.19 -10.43
CA ASP A 27 -7.21 -7.97 -11.87
C ASP A 27 -7.12 -6.49 -12.23
N ALA A 28 -7.07 -6.21 -13.54
CA ALA A 28 -7.00 -4.84 -14.03
C ALA A 28 -8.21 -4.00 -13.64
N LYS A 29 -9.39 -4.61 -13.52
CA LYS A 29 -10.62 -3.92 -13.12
C LYS A 29 -10.51 -3.39 -11.70
N THR A 30 -10.04 -4.20 -10.77
CA THR A 30 -9.82 -3.80 -9.39
C THR A 30 -8.73 -2.73 -9.28
N ALA A 31 -7.65 -2.90 -10.05
CA ALA A 31 -6.57 -1.91 -10.10
C ALA A 31 -7.07 -0.53 -10.54
N ARG A 32 -7.93 -0.48 -11.56
CA ARG A 32 -8.52 0.79 -12.03
C ARG A 32 -9.41 1.45 -10.99
N LYS A 33 -10.14 0.67 -10.22
CA LYS A 33 -10.96 1.21 -9.12
C LYS A 33 -10.09 1.75 -8.00
N HIS A 34 -9.04 1.02 -7.66
CA HIS A 34 -8.09 1.43 -6.61
C HIS A 34 -7.35 2.72 -6.99
N TYR A 35 -6.86 2.78 -8.21
CA TYR A 35 -6.11 3.93 -8.74
C TYR A 35 -6.97 4.86 -9.59
N ALA A 36 -8.25 5.02 -9.27
CA ALA A 36 -9.19 5.79 -10.10
C ALA A 36 -8.68 7.18 -10.48
N GLU A 37 -7.97 7.85 -9.55
CA GLU A 37 -7.42 9.19 -9.78
C GLU A 37 -6.23 9.20 -10.74
N HIS A 38 -5.61 8.06 -10.97
CA HIS A 38 -4.41 7.91 -11.80
C HIS A 38 -4.71 7.38 -13.19
N VAL A 39 -5.90 6.84 -13.42
CA VAL A 39 -6.29 6.32 -14.74
C VAL A 39 -6.25 7.44 -15.77
N GLY A 40 -5.60 7.19 -16.90
CA GLY A 40 -5.40 8.20 -17.94
C GLY A 40 -4.11 8.99 -17.83
N ARG A 41 -3.34 8.80 -16.76
CA ARG A 41 -2.01 9.41 -16.63
C ARG A 41 -0.97 8.56 -17.36
N ASP A 42 0.11 9.20 -17.80
CA ASP A 42 1.19 8.56 -18.55
C ASP A 42 1.79 7.34 -17.84
N TYR A 43 1.89 7.43 -16.52
CA TYR A 43 2.50 6.38 -15.69
C TYR A 43 1.53 5.26 -15.30
N TYR A 44 0.24 5.39 -15.59
CA TYR A 44 -0.77 4.45 -15.09
C TYR A 44 -0.55 3.02 -15.58
N ALA A 45 -0.18 2.84 -16.84
CA ALA A 45 0.05 1.49 -17.40
C ALA A 45 1.10 0.72 -16.59
N ALA A 46 2.17 1.38 -16.17
CA ALA A 46 3.21 0.77 -15.35
C ALA A 46 2.70 0.41 -13.94
N LEU A 47 1.87 1.26 -13.34
CA LEU A 47 1.24 0.96 -12.05
C LEU A 47 0.33 -0.26 -12.13
N GLU A 48 -0.52 -0.31 -13.14
CA GLU A 48 -1.45 -1.44 -13.34
C GLU A 48 -0.67 -2.73 -13.56
N GLU A 49 0.34 -2.71 -14.42
CA GLU A 49 1.19 -3.88 -14.66
C GLU A 49 1.83 -4.38 -13.38
N PHE A 50 2.38 -3.49 -12.57
CA PHE A 50 3.04 -3.87 -11.33
C PHE A 50 2.08 -4.45 -10.30
N ILE A 51 0.96 -3.79 -10.04
CA ILE A 51 0.02 -4.24 -9.00
C ILE A 51 -0.69 -5.54 -9.37
N THR A 52 -0.81 -5.84 -10.67
CA THR A 52 -1.42 -7.07 -11.15
C THR A 52 -0.40 -8.17 -11.44
N SER A 53 0.88 -7.92 -11.26
CA SER A 53 1.97 -8.84 -11.67
C SER A 53 2.09 -10.08 -10.79
N GLY A 54 1.49 -10.10 -9.61
CA GLY A 54 1.57 -11.25 -8.72
C GLY A 54 0.82 -11.00 -7.42
N PRO A 55 0.92 -11.95 -6.47
CA PRO A 55 0.24 -11.82 -5.18
C PRO A 55 0.72 -10.61 -4.40
N LEU A 56 -0.21 -10.00 -3.70
CA LEU A 56 0.08 -8.94 -2.74
C LEU A 56 -0.64 -9.20 -1.43
N VAL A 57 -0.21 -8.53 -0.39
CA VAL A 57 -0.88 -8.58 0.90
C VAL A 57 -1.61 -7.27 1.11
N ALA A 58 -2.93 -7.35 1.24
CA ALA A 58 -3.76 -6.22 1.61
C ALA A 58 -4.05 -6.27 3.11
N MET A 59 -3.97 -5.15 3.79
CA MET A 59 -4.18 -5.06 5.24
C MET A 59 -5.06 -3.89 5.61
N VAL A 60 -5.87 -4.08 6.64
CA VAL A 60 -6.53 -2.99 7.34
C VAL A 60 -5.84 -2.83 8.69
N LEU A 61 -5.29 -1.65 8.92
CA LEU A 61 -4.57 -1.32 10.14
C LEU A 61 -5.38 -0.31 10.96
N GLU A 62 -5.37 -0.50 12.27
CA GLU A 62 -6.04 0.37 13.21
C GLU A 62 -5.05 0.90 14.23
N GLY A 63 -5.17 2.15 14.56
CA GLY A 63 -4.32 2.76 15.57
C GLY A 63 -4.47 4.26 15.60
N ARG A 64 -3.92 4.87 16.65
CA ARG A 64 -3.94 6.32 16.81
C ARG A 64 -3.11 6.97 15.71
N ARG A 65 -3.72 7.89 14.95
CA ARG A 65 -3.09 8.57 13.82
C ARG A 65 -2.50 7.60 12.81
N VAL A 66 -3.18 6.49 12.58
CA VAL A 66 -2.67 5.38 11.76
C VAL A 66 -2.23 5.82 10.36
N ILE A 67 -2.98 6.72 9.72
CA ILE A 67 -2.66 7.16 8.35
C ILE A 67 -1.28 7.84 8.32
N SER A 68 -1.05 8.83 9.17
CA SER A 68 0.23 9.53 9.19
C SER A 68 1.38 8.63 9.65
N VAL A 69 1.11 7.74 10.60
CA VAL A 69 2.12 6.78 11.10
C VAL A 69 2.54 5.82 10.00
N VAL A 70 1.59 5.19 9.32
CA VAL A 70 1.88 4.23 8.24
C VAL A 70 2.60 4.92 7.08
N ARG A 71 2.16 6.10 6.69
CA ARG A 71 2.81 6.83 5.59
C ARG A 71 4.23 7.25 5.94
N ALA A 72 4.48 7.61 7.20
CA ALA A 72 5.84 7.91 7.67
C ALA A 72 6.74 6.67 7.63
N MET A 73 6.21 5.50 8.01
CA MET A 73 6.96 4.25 7.94
C MET A 73 7.24 3.81 6.50
N ASN A 74 6.29 4.03 5.59
CA ASN A 74 6.49 3.70 4.17
C ASN A 74 7.54 4.57 3.51
N GLY A 75 7.61 5.84 3.88
CA GLY A 75 8.51 6.80 3.26
C GLY A 75 7.95 7.47 2.01
N ALA A 76 8.74 8.35 1.42
CA ALA A 76 8.36 9.09 0.22
C ALA A 76 7.99 8.13 -0.92
N THR A 77 7.02 8.52 -1.74
CA THR A 77 6.54 7.71 -2.87
C THR A 77 7.66 7.31 -3.83
N ASP A 78 8.57 8.22 -4.12
CA ASP A 78 9.78 7.90 -4.87
C ASP A 78 10.81 7.29 -3.94
N CYS A 79 11.18 6.03 -4.18
CA CYS A 79 12.14 5.31 -3.36
C CYS A 79 13.50 6.03 -3.28
N ALA A 80 13.89 6.71 -4.35
CA ALA A 80 15.15 7.47 -4.37
C ALA A 80 15.14 8.67 -3.41
N GLU A 81 13.96 9.21 -3.11
CA GLU A 81 13.78 10.33 -2.18
C GLU A 81 13.45 9.87 -0.77
N ALA A 82 13.13 8.60 -0.59
CA ALA A 82 12.76 8.04 0.72
C ALA A 82 13.98 7.94 1.63
N LEU A 83 13.79 8.34 2.88
CA LEU A 83 14.87 8.31 3.86
C LEU A 83 15.22 6.89 4.28
N PRO A 84 16.49 6.61 4.60
CA PRO A 84 16.87 5.35 5.24
C PRO A 84 16.06 5.12 6.51
N GLY A 85 15.68 3.88 6.77
CA GLY A 85 14.83 3.51 7.89
C GLY A 85 13.35 3.43 7.53
N THR A 86 12.94 3.96 6.38
CA THR A 86 11.59 3.75 5.85
C THR A 86 11.56 2.49 4.99
N ILE A 87 10.37 1.93 4.77
CA ILE A 87 10.23 0.72 3.95
C ILE A 87 10.74 0.99 2.53
N ARG A 88 10.30 2.07 1.92
CA ARG A 88 10.74 2.42 0.56
C ARG A 88 12.21 2.80 0.50
N GLY A 89 12.72 3.48 1.51
CA GLY A 89 14.13 3.85 1.57
C GLY A 89 15.06 2.66 1.68
N ASP A 90 14.67 1.66 2.48
CA ASP A 90 15.50 0.48 2.73
C ASP A 90 15.37 -0.58 1.63
N PHE A 91 14.18 -0.75 1.05
CA PHE A 91 13.90 -1.89 0.17
C PHE A 91 13.47 -1.49 -1.25
N GLY A 92 13.08 -0.27 -1.48
CA GLY A 92 12.60 0.18 -2.79
C GLY A 92 13.76 0.50 -3.74
N THR A 93 13.55 0.25 -5.02
CA THR A 93 14.55 0.53 -6.06
C THR A 93 14.03 1.47 -7.13
N GLU A 94 12.74 1.45 -7.41
CA GLU A 94 12.12 2.24 -8.47
C GLU A 94 10.80 2.87 -8.01
N LYS A 95 10.48 4.02 -8.54
CA LYS A 95 9.27 4.76 -8.19
C LYS A 95 7.98 3.96 -8.43
N ASN A 96 7.90 3.26 -9.57
CA ASN A 96 6.72 2.47 -9.93
C ASN A 96 6.69 1.10 -9.26
N HIS A 97 7.81 0.66 -8.71
CA HIS A 97 7.95 -0.60 -7.97
C HIS A 97 8.26 -0.28 -6.51
N ASN A 98 7.41 0.52 -5.90
CA ASN A 98 7.68 1.10 -4.58
C ASN A 98 7.19 0.27 -3.40
N LEU A 99 6.83 -0.98 -3.62
CA LEU A 99 6.59 -2.05 -2.63
C LEU A 99 5.29 -1.93 -1.84
N VAL A 100 4.92 -0.74 -1.42
CA VAL A 100 3.79 -0.52 -0.52
C VAL A 100 2.93 0.62 -1.01
N HIS A 101 1.65 0.54 -0.71
CA HIS A 101 0.69 1.62 -0.86
C HIS A 101 0.07 1.86 0.51
N ALA A 102 -0.33 3.07 0.77
CA ALA A 102 -1.13 3.40 1.95
C ALA A 102 -2.12 4.50 1.60
N SER A 103 -3.30 4.43 2.18
CA SER A 103 -4.30 5.48 2.03
C SER A 103 -3.75 6.80 2.53
N ASP A 104 -4.05 7.88 1.84
CA ASP A 104 -3.49 9.21 2.14
C ASP A 104 -4.36 10.05 3.08
N CYS A 105 -5.63 9.65 3.28
CA CYS A 105 -6.53 10.31 4.21
C CYS A 105 -7.64 9.35 4.64
N LEU A 106 -8.45 9.76 5.60
CA LEU A 106 -9.54 8.93 6.12
C LEU A 106 -10.57 8.58 5.02
N GLU A 107 -10.92 9.54 4.18
CA GLU A 107 -11.86 9.33 3.09
C GLU A 107 -11.34 8.28 2.10
N SER A 108 -10.07 8.37 1.71
CA SER A 108 -9.43 7.37 0.86
C SER A 108 -9.39 6.00 1.55
N ALA A 109 -9.09 5.97 2.84
CA ALA A 109 -9.07 4.71 3.60
C ALA A 109 -10.42 4.03 3.59
N GLU A 110 -11.51 4.76 3.84
CA GLU A 110 -12.86 4.20 3.82
C GLU A 110 -13.22 3.64 2.46
N ARG A 111 -12.91 4.36 1.39
CA ARG A 111 -13.16 3.92 0.01
C ARG A 111 -12.36 2.65 -0.31
N GLU A 112 -11.09 2.64 0.03
CA GLU A 112 -10.20 1.52 -0.27
C GLU A 112 -10.55 0.29 0.56
N ILE A 113 -10.91 0.45 1.83
CA ILE A 113 -11.40 -0.67 2.65
C ILE A 113 -12.65 -1.28 2.04
N GLY A 114 -13.60 -0.45 1.59
CA GLY A 114 -14.82 -0.95 0.93
C GLY A 114 -14.53 -1.72 -0.35
N LEU A 115 -13.49 -1.33 -1.09
CA LEU A 115 -13.07 -2.01 -2.32
C LEU A 115 -12.36 -3.34 -2.04
N TRP A 116 -11.43 -3.35 -1.10
CA TRP A 116 -10.58 -4.51 -0.83
C TRP A 116 -11.18 -5.49 0.18
N PHE A 117 -11.95 -4.99 1.12
CA PHE A 117 -12.55 -5.77 2.21
C PHE A 117 -14.05 -5.44 2.34
N PRO A 118 -14.85 -5.73 1.31
CA PRO A 118 -16.27 -5.33 1.32
C PRO A 118 -17.06 -5.94 2.49
N HIS A 119 -16.59 -7.04 3.04
CA HIS A 119 -17.22 -7.69 4.20
C HIS A 119 -17.04 -6.93 5.52
N LEU A 120 -16.16 -5.92 5.55
CA LEU A 120 -15.93 -5.09 6.74
C LEU A 120 -16.80 -3.83 6.81
N VAL A 121 -17.54 -3.54 5.76
CA VAL A 121 -18.39 -2.35 5.68
C VAL A 121 -19.86 -2.70 5.53
#